data_06f1fa96c8c5b4d6600cb02e4fbabca2
#
_entry.id   06f1fa96c8c5b4d6600cb02e4fbabca2
#
_cell.length_a   1.000
_cell.length_b   1.000
_cell.length_c   1.000
_cell.angle_alpha   90.00
_cell.angle_beta   90.00
_cell.angle_gamma   90.00
#
_symmetry.space_group_name_H-M   'P 1'
#
loop_
_entity.id
_entity.type
_entity.pdbx_description
1 polymer ?
#
loop_
_entity_poly.entity_id
_entity_poly.type
_entity_poly.pdbx_seq_one_letter_code
_entity_poly.pdbx_strand_id
1 'polypeptide(L)'
;MMEGQPEVIPNEWGERTQASVVSFLDDGRIQVGNDAKRRLLTHPRQTVYSAKRLIGRYMFSPEVKKAQAVCPYEIVEGDNHGVRIQVRGEVLSLPQVSALILKEMREIAEAYLDMAVEKAVITVPAYFNDNQRQATADAGRIAGLDVLRIINEPTAAALAYGFGKSLDERVAIYDLGGGTFDISIMEIGDDTFEVLSTAGDTYLGGDDMDMRLMDYFADLFMQQTDINLRNDVAALQRLREVSEETKKAFSQRKKVKVNVPEVYTDEQGQVYDFETVIDHNTFQQLIMDLIQRSFKVCDEALQSAGMGVGDLDGVILVGGPTRLPLIREGVLAYFGKEPLAGIDPDEVVAMGAAIQGAALVDESQNAFLLDVTPLTLRLGTVGGYSEQVIARNTPVPIDRTRSFTTSRDNQELVKIRIFQGESNRSEECEMLGEFEFSGFRVAPRGEVQIEVTFEIDANGILQVSAADPETGQVASTQVSLSSGLSESEIQRNIEQVAGAELV
;
A
#
# COMPACT_ATOMS: atom_id res chain seq x y z
N MET A 1 22.02 6.43 6.65
CA MET A 1 23.05 5.69 7.44
C MET A 1 23.95 6.69 8.14
N MET A 2 24.00 6.65 9.45
CA MET A 2 24.88 7.48 10.29
C MET A 2 25.89 6.58 10.95
N GLU A 3 27.19 6.84 10.72
CA GLU A 3 28.31 6.01 11.25
C GLU A 3 28.14 4.48 10.99
N GLY A 4 27.58 4.12 9.83
CA GLY A 4 27.33 2.73 9.45
C GLY A 4 26.09 2.08 10.07
N GLN A 5 25.26 2.83 10.80
CA GLN A 5 24.00 2.36 11.37
C GLN A 5 22.81 3.08 10.72
N PRO A 6 21.65 2.40 10.50
CA PRO A 6 20.45 3.07 10.07
C PRO A 6 19.90 3.93 11.20
N GLU A 7 19.55 5.17 10.89
CA GLU A 7 18.96 6.10 11.84
C GLU A 7 17.78 6.81 11.21
N VAL A 8 16.69 6.92 11.96
CA VAL A 8 15.47 7.63 11.53
C VAL A 8 15.66 9.13 11.76
N ILE A 9 15.53 9.92 10.72
CA ILE A 9 15.59 11.39 10.76
C ILE A 9 14.28 11.92 11.36
N PRO A 10 14.32 12.66 12.46
CA PRO A 10 13.15 13.34 13.00
C PRO A 10 12.85 14.62 12.20
N ASN A 11 11.58 15.06 12.24
CA ASN A 11 11.24 16.39 11.76
C ASN A 11 11.75 17.49 12.73
N GLU A 12 11.49 18.75 12.41
CA GLU A 12 11.92 19.92 13.24
C GLU A 12 11.33 19.91 14.67
N TRP A 13 10.22 19.20 14.88
CA TRP A 13 9.58 19.02 16.19
C TRP A 13 10.09 17.81 16.98
N GLY A 14 11.03 17.05 16.42
CA GLY A 14 11.56 15.82 17.01
C GLY A 14 10.66 14.60 16.80
N GLU A 15 9.63 14.69 15.97
CA GLU A 15 8.77 13.56 15.66
C GLU A 15 9.45 12.65 14.64
N ARG A 16 9.45 11.35 14.90
CA ARG A 16 10.13 10.33 14.09
C ARG A 16 9.22 9.66 13.06
N THR A 17 7.92 9.95 13.10
CA THR A 17 6.91 9.47 12.16
C THR A 17 6.01 10.62 11.72
N GLN A 18 5.60 10.59 10.44
CA GLN A 18 4.68 11.56 9.86
C GLN A 18 3.42 10.85 9.35
N ALA A 19 2.27 11.48 9.55
CA ALA A 19 1.02 10.97 9.00
C ALA A 19 1.01 11.13 7.47
N SER A 20 0.53 10.12 6.74
CA SER A 20 0.30 10.21 5.29
C SER A 20 -0.99 10.97 5.00
N VAL A 21 -0.98 12.26 5.32
CA VAL A 21 -2.11 13.20 5.19
C VAL A 21 -1.66 14.46 4.49
N VAL A 22 -2.47 14.97 3.57
CA VAL A 22 -2.22 16.21 2.81
C VAL A 22 -3.44 17.12 2.94
N SER A 23 -3.26 18.36 3.37
CA SER A 23 -4.33 19.37 3.50
C SER A 23 -4.03 20.59 2.63
N PHE A 24 -5.01 20.97 1.82
CA PHE A 24 -4.92 22.11 0.89
C PHE A 24 -5.51 23.35 1.55
N LEU A 25 -4.67 24.39 1.76
CA LEU A 25 -5.05 25.62 2.44
C LEU A 25 -5.77 26.59 1.50
N ASP A 26 -6.52 27.52 2.10
CA ASP A 26 -7.28 28.53 1.32
C ASP A 26 -6.40 29.54 0.59
N ASP A 27 -5.18 29.76 1.05
CA ASP A 27 -4.18 30.63 0.44
C ASP A 27 -3.34 29.95 -0.66
N GLY A 28 -3.60 28.65 -0.95
CA GLY A 28 -2.91 27.86 -1.97
C GLY A 28 -1.71 27.08 -1.46
N ARG A 29 -1.28 27.26 -0.21
CA ARG A 29 -0.23 26.46 0.43
C ARG A 29 -0.76 25.08 0.80
N ILE A 30 0.15 24.15 1.06
CA ILE A 30 -0.17 22.76 1.37
C ILE A 30 0.49 22.37 2.70
N GLN A 31 -0.30 21.77 3.58
CA GLN A 31 0.23 21.10 4.78
C GLN A 31 0.30 19.62 4.56
N VAL A 32 1.37 18.99 5.06
CA VAL A 32 1.60 17.54 4.99
C VAL A 32 1.91 17.01 6.39
N GLY A 33 1.67 15.74 6.60
CA GLY A 33 2.07 15.06 7.83
C GLY A 33 1.14 15.29 9.00
N ASN A 34 1.75 15.42 10.18
CA ASN A 34 1.01 15.52 11.44
C ASN A 34 0.24 16.84 11.56
N ASP A 35 0.71 17.92 10.94
CA ASP A 35 0.00 19.19 10.91
C ASP A 35 -1.24 19.15 10.01
N ALA A 36 -1.13 18.52 8.84
CA ALA A 36 -2.27 18.27 7.99
C ALA A 36 -3.32 17.41 8.69
N LYS A 37 -2.90 16.42 9.49
CA LYS A 37 -3.81 15.54 10.24
C LYS A 37 -4.71 16.32 11.20
N ARG A 38 -4.21 17.36 11.86
CA ARG A 38 -5.00 18.23 12.74
C ARG A 38 -6.15 18.96 12.01
N ARG A 39 -6.01 19.16 10.71
CA ARG A 39 -7.03 19.83 9.87
C ARG A 39 -8.19 18.90 9.47
N LEU A 40 -8.09 17.61 9.69
CA LEU A 40 -9.20 16.67 9.47
C LEU A 40 -10.48 17.07 10.21
N LEU A 41 -10.35 17.69 11.39
CA LEU A 41 -11.48 18.17 12.19
C LEU A 41 -12.15 19.42 11.59
N THR A 42 -11.35 20.34 11.10
CA THR A 42 -11.83 21.68 10.68
C THR A 42 -12.08 21.78 9.17
N HIS A 43 -11.29 21.06 8.36
CA HIS A 43 -11.32 21.14 6.91
C HIS A 43 -11.29 19.72 6.27
N PRO A 44 -12.22 18.82 6.64
CA PRO A 44 -12.17 17.41 6.22
C PRO A 44 -12.26 17.22 4.69
N ARG A 45 -12.99 18.10 3.99
CA ARG A 45 -13.14 18.04 2.52
C ARG A 45 -11.90 18.50 1.76
N GLN A 46 -11.02 19.24 2.41
CA GLN A 46 -9.75 19.75 1.85
C GLN A 46 -8.55 18.91 2.32
N THR A 47 -8.78 17.87 3.11
CA THR A 47 -7.72 17.06 3.73
C THR A 47 -7.83 15.62 3.28
N VAL A 48 -6.82 15.17 2.54
CA VAL A 48 -6.75 13.82 1.95
C VAL A 48 -5.93 12.91 2.86
N TYR A 49 -6.50 11.75 3.20
CA TYR A 49 -5.88 10.70 3.99
C TYR A 49 -6.19 9.33 3.41
N SER A 50 -5.49 8.29 3.84
CA SER A 50 -5.65 6.91 3.35
C SER A 50 -5.55 6.77 1.82
N ALA A 51 -4.88 7.71 1.13
CA ALA A 51 -4.69 7.71 -0.33
C ALA A 51 -3.99 6.44 -0.82
N LYS A 52 -3.17 5.80 0.01
CA LYS A 52 -2.48 4.53 -0.26
C LYS A 52 -3.45 3.39 -0.60
N ARG A 53 -4.68 3.40 -0.06
CA ARG A 53 -5.73 2.41 -0.39
C ARG A 53 -6.33 2.60 -1.79
N LEU A 54 -6.15 3.79 -2.38
CA LEU A 54 -6.72 4.20 -3.67
C LEU A 54 -5.71 4.21 -4.80
N ILE A 55 -4.41 4.33 -4.48
CA ILE A 55 -3.35 4.43 -5.49
C ILE A 55 -3.35 3.19 -6.40
N GLY A 56 -3.21 3.40 -7.69
CA GLY A 56 -3.18 2.33 -8.69
C GLY A 56 -4.51 1.59 -8.91
N ARG A 57 -5.63 2.08 -8.34
CA ARG A 57 -6.95 1.46 -8.46
C ARG A 57 -7.78 2.06 -9.58
N TYR A 58 -8.73 1.25 -10.07
CA TYR A 58 -9.80 1.71 -10.96
C TYR A 58 -10.99 2.25 -10.18
N MET A 59 -11.70 3.22 -10.74
CA MET A 59 -12.88 3.83 -10.13
C MET A 59 -14.00 2.84 -9.82
N PHE A 60 -14.12 1.77 -10.60
CA PHE A 60 -15.13 0.72 -10.38
C PHE A 60 -14.72 -0.34 -9.33
N SER A 61 -13.50 -0.28 -8.79
CA SER A 61 -13.01 -1.24 -7.78
C SER A 61 -13.88 -1.20 -6.51
N PRO A 62 -14.14 -2.35 -5.87
CA PRO A 62 -14.92 -2.41 -4.63
C PRO A 62 -14.33 -1.55 -3.50
N GLU A 63 -13.00 -1.47 -3.42
CA GLU A 63 -12.26 -0.68 -2.44
C GLU A 63 -12.53 0.82 -2.61
N VAL A 64 -12.58 1.30 -3.86
CA VAL A 64 -12.88 2.70 -4.17
C VAL A 64 -14.31 3.04 -3.78
N LYS A 65 -15.27 2.15 -4.06
CA LYS A 65 -16.68 2.34 -3.64
C LYS A 65 -16.83 2.42 -2.11
N LYS A 66 -16.06 1.61 -1.38
CA LYS A 66 -16.02 1.70 0.10
C LYS A 66 -15.44 3.03 0.55
N ALA A 67 -14.34 3.47 -0.05
CA ALA A 67 -13.72 4.76 0.29
C ALA A 67 -14.65 5.95 -0.01
N GLN A 68 -15.37 5.94 -1.14
CA GLN A 68 -16.37 6.97 -1.46
C GLN A 68 -17.48 7.09 -0.42
N ALA A 69 -17.81 6.00 0.27
CA ALA A 69 -18.86 6.01 1.29
C ALA A 69 -18.39 6.62 2.63
N VAL A 70 -17.07 6.69 2.89
CA VAL A 70 -16.53 7.09 4.20
C VAL A 70 -15.57 8.28 4.17
N CYS A 71 -14.97 8.58 3.01
CA CYS A 71 -14.07 9.72 2.86
C CYS A 71 -14.86 11.01 2.68
N PRO A 72 -14.50 12.10 3.40
CA PRO A 72 -15.16 13.40 3.27
C PRO A 72 -14.74 14.16 2.02
N TYR A 73 -13.55 13.88 1.47
CA TYR A 73 -13.06 14.47 0.23
C TYR A 73 -13.66 13.76 -1.00
N GLU A 74 -13.71 14.46 -2.12
CA GLU A 74 -14.37 13.96 -3.33
C GLU A 74 -13.43 13.05 -4.13
N ILE A 75 -13.90 11.83 -4.41
CA ILE A 75 -13.19 10.84 -5.24
C ILE A 75 -13.90 10.79 -6.60
N VAL A 76 -13.18 11.16 -7.66
CA VAL A 76 -13.72 11.29 -9.01
C VAL A 76 -12.99 10.37 -10.00
N GLU A 77 -13.63 10.11 -11.13
CA GLU A 77 -13.05 9.34 -12.21
C GLU A 77 -12.16 10.23 -13.08
N GLY A 78 -10.96 9.77 -13.35
CA GLY A 78 -10.05 10.38 -14.31
C GLY A 78 -9.95 9.58 -15.60
N ASP A 79 -8.95 9.90 -16.43
CA ASP A 79 -8.68 9.18 -17.66
C ASP A 79 -8.41 7.70 -17.40
N ASN A 80 -8.76 6.84 -18.37
CA ASN A 80 -8.62 5.39 -18.30
C ASN A 80 -9.28 4.75 -17.06
N HIS A 81 -10.36 5.34 -16.53
CA HIS A 81 -11.04 4.91 -15.31
C HIS A 81 -10.17 4.97 -14.04
N GLY A 82 -9.06 5.68 -14.07
CA GLY A 82 -8.19 5.88 -12.91
C GLY A 82 -8.85 6.74 -11.84
N VAL A 83 -8.49 6.51 -10.58
CA VAL A 83 -8.98 7.30 -9.45
C VAL A 83 -8.27 8.65 -9.39
N ARG A 84 -9.04 9.71 -9.15
CA ARG A 84 -8.55 11.08 -8.90
C ARG A 84 -9.22 11.63 -7.65
N ILE A 85 -8.59 12.64 -7.06
CA ILE A 85 -9.14 13.40 -5.93
C ILE A 85 -9.47 14.80 -6.40
N GLN A 86 -10.69 15.26 -6.14
CA GLN A 86 -11.08 16.63 -6.39
C GLN A 86 -11.05 17.41 -5.09
N VAL A 87 -10.20 18.45 -5.05
CA VAL A 87 -10.04 19.35 -3.91
C VAL A 87 -9.96 20.78 -4.42
N ARG A 88 -10.80 21.70 -3.89
CA ARG A 88 -10.80 23.13 -4.22
C ARG A 88 -10.95 23.44 -5.71
N GLY A 89 -11.66 22.58 -6.43
CA GLY A 89 -11.86 22.70 -7.88
C GLY A 89 -10.71 22.18 -8.73
N GLU A 90 -9.64 21.70 -8.13
CA GLU A 90 -8.54 21.02 -8.80
C GLU A 90 -8.73 19.50 -8.75
N VAL A 91 -8.35 18.82 -9.81
CA VAL A 91 -8.37 17.37 -9.92
C VAL A 91 -6.94 16.85 -9.87
N LEU A 92 -6.62 16.10 -8.83
CA LEU A 92 -5.29 15.60 -8.53
C LEU A 92 -5.23 14.08 -8.77
N SER A 93 -4.12 13.60 -9.30
CA SER A 93 -3.82 12.18 -9.36
C SER A 93 -3.37 11.64 -8.00
N LEU A 94 -3.58 10.35 -7.74
CA LEU A 94 -3.09 9.72 -6.50
C LEU A 94 -1.55 9.74 -6.41
N PRO A 95 -0.79 9.50 -7.50
CA PRO A 95 0.66 9.71 -7.48
C PRO A 95 1.06 11.13 -7.11
N GLN A 96 0.32 12.16 -7.55
CA GLN A 96 0.57 13.55 -7.18
C GLN A 96 0.34 13.81 -5.68
N VAL A 97 -0.73 13.28 -5.10
CA VAL A 97 -0.97 13.37 -3.65
C VAL A 97 0.14 12.65 -2.86
N SER A 98 0.55 11.47 -3.30
CA SER A 98 1.65 10.72 -2.69
C SER A 98 2.99 11.45 -2.84
N ALA A 99 3.21 12.13 -3.97
CA ALA A 99 4.41 12.90 -4.22
C ALA A 99 4.57 14.09 -3.26
N LEU A 100 3.47 14.71 -2.82
CA LEU A 100 3.52 15.76 -1.79
C LEU A 100 4.03 15.21 -0.46
N ILE A 101 3.63 13.99 -0.08
CA ILE A 101 4.16 13.32 1.12
C ILE A 101 5.64 13.01 0.96
N LEU A 102 6.07 12.50 -0.20
CA LEU A 102 7.47 12.20 -0.46
C LEU A 102 8.34 13.45 -0.53
N LYS A 103 7.79 14.56 -1.05
CA LYS A 103 8.44 15.88 -1.04
C LYS A 103 8.69 16.36 0.39
N GLU A 104 7.70 16.25 1.28
CA GLU A 104 7.86 16.56 2.71
C GLU A 104 8.97 15.71 3.35
N MET A 105 8.98 14.40 3.09
CA MET A 105 10.05 13.53 3.60
C MET A 105 11.43 13.94 3.09
N ARG A 106 11.53 14.36 1.83
CA ARG A 106 12.77 14.88 1.24
C ARG A 106 13.19 16.17 1.93
N GLU A 107 12.28 17.13 2.11
CA GLU A 107 12.56 18.43 2.73
C GLU A 107 13.01 18.27 4.21
N ILE A 108 12.37 17.36 4.96
CA ILE A 108 12.81 16.99 6.32
C ILE A 108 14.25 16.43 6.30
N ALA A 109 14.56 15.54 5.36
CA ALA A 109 15.88 14.97 5.24
C ALA A 109 16.95 16.01 4.83
N GLU A 110 16.63 16.88 3.87
CA GLU A 110 17.50 17.98 3.42
C GLU A 110 17.79 18.97 4.55
N ALA A 111 16.77 19.32 5.33
CA ALA A 111 16.94 20.22 6.49
C ALA A 111 17.81 19.60 7.59
N TYR A 112 17.66 18.31 7.84
CA TYR A 112 18.46 17.60 8.86
C TYR A 112 19.91 17.40 8.43
N LEU A 113 20.13 17.06 7.15
CA LEU A 113 21.46 16.74 6.60
C LEU A 113 22.23 17.96 6.12
N ASP A 114 21.57 19.13 5.99
CA ASP A 114 22.10 20.35 5.37
C ASP A 114 22.68 20.09 3.96
N MET A 115 22.01 19.24 3.19
CA MET A 115 22.40 18.90 1.82
C MET A 115 21.21 18.44 0.98
N ALA A 116 21.31 18.56 -0.35
CA ALA A 116 20.29 18.07 -1.26
C ALA A 116 20.15 16.54 -1.20
N VAL A 117 18.92 16.06 -1.23
CA VAL A 117 18.56 14.63 -1.29
C VAL A 117 17.91 14.35 -2.65
N GLU A 118 18.65 13.65 -3.50
CA GLU A 118 18.26 13.38 -4.88
C GLU A 118 17.75 11.95 -5.08
N LYS A 119 18.22 10.99 -4.27
CA LYS A 119 17.98 9.56 -4.47
C LYS A 119 17.22 8.95 -3.30
N ALA A 120 16.35 8.00 -3.60
CA ALA A 120 15.57 7.32 -2.58
C ALA A 120 15.34 5.83 -2.90
N VAL A 121 15.20 5.04 -1.83
CA VAL A 121 14.54 3.74 -1.84
C VAL A 121 13.15 3.95 -1.23
N ILE A 122 12.11 3.50 -1.92
CA ILE A 122 10.72 3.65 -1.48
C ILE A 122 10.14 2.26 -1.19
N THR A 123 9.42 2.14 -0.10
CA THR A 123 8.79 0.88 0.29
C THR A 123 7.32 0.82 -0.09
N VAL A 124 6.86 -0.38 -0.41
CA VAL A 124 5.46 -0.68 -0.72
C VAL A 124 5.02 -1.95 0.01
N PRO A 125 3.73 -2.12 0.32
CA PRO A 125 3.19 -3.39 0.79
C PRO A 125 3.58 -4.53 -0.15
N ALA A 126 3.90 -5.70 0.41
CA ALA A 126 4.32 -6.84 -0.41
C ALA A 126 3.22 -7.26 -1.39
N TYR A 127 1.95 -7.10 -1.00
CA TYR A 127 0.78 -7.49 -1.78
C TYR A 127 0.28 -6.41 -2.77
N PHE A 128 1.05 -5.33 -2.96
CA PHE A 128 0.74 -4.34 -4.01
C PHE A 128 0.85 -4.98 -5.39
N ASN A 129 -0.17 -4.73 -6.22
CA ASN A 129 -0.14 -5.11 -7.63
C ASN A 129 0.80 -4.19 -8.43
N ASP A 130 1.02 -4.53 -9.71
CA ASP A 130 1.91 -3.79 -10.59
C ASP A 130 1.50 -2.31 -10.74
N ASN A 131 0.22 -2.01 -10.95
CA ASN A 131 -0.27 -0.64 -11.06
C ASN A 131 0.03 0.21 -9.81
N GLN A 132 -0.08 -0.37 -8.64
CA GLN A 132 0.20 0.30 -7.36
C GLN A 132 1.70 0.57 -7.19
N ARG A 133 2.56 -0.38 -7.59
CA ARG A 133 4.03 -0.23 -7.58
C ARG A 133 4.47 0.86 -8.55
N GLN A 134 3.98 0.83 -9.79
CA GLN A 134 4.28 1.84 -10.81
C GLN A 134 3.82 3.24 -10.34
N ALA A 135 2.60 3.36 -9.83
CA ALA A 135 2.07 4.62 -9.32
C ALA A 135 2.90 5.18 -8.14
N THR A 136 3.49 4.29 -7.32
CA THR A 136 4.39 4.71 -6.24
C THR A 136 5.76 5.16 -6.79
N ALA A 137 6.31 4.48 -7.80
CA ALA A 137 7.51 4.92 -8.48
C ALA A 137 7.32 6.29 -9.16
N ASP A 138 6.17 6.49 -9.83
CA ASP A 138 5.81 7.76 -10.43
C ASP A 138 5.67 8.88 -9.38
N ALA A 139 5.11 8.58 -8.22
CA ALA A 139 5.05 9.52 -7.10
C ALA A 139 6.46 9.99 -6.66
N GLY A 140 7.43 9.06 -6.59
CA GLY A 140 8.83 9.40 -6.32
C GLY A 140 9.42 10.35 -7.37
N ARG A 141 9.23 10.04 -8.65
CA ARG A 141 9.67 10.91 -9.76
C ARG A 141 9.01 12.29 -9.70
N ILE A 142 7.71 12.35 -9.42
CA ILE A 142 6.95 13.60 -9.30
C ILE A 142 7.46 14.42 -8.10
N ALA A 143 7.88 13.78 -7.01
CA ALA A 143 8.51 14.44 -5.86
C ALA A 143 9.93 14.95 -6.15
N GLY A 144 10.48 14.69 -7.35
CA GLY A 144 11.84 15.08 -7.74
C GLY A 144 12.92 14.15 -7.20
N LEU A 145 12.58 12.90 -6.91
CA LEU A 145 13.51 11.86 -6.45
C LEU A 145 13.88 10.90 -7.59
N ASP A 146 15.15 10.56 -7.68
CA ASP A 146 15.62 9.40 -8.43
C ASP A 146 15.38 8.15 -7.59
N VAL A 147 14.36 7.38 -7.97
CA VAL A 147 13.94 6.17 -7.24
C VAL A 147 14.87 5.01 -7.63
N LEU A 148 15.87 4.77 -6.78
CA LEU A 148 16.87 3.69 -7.02
C LEU A 148 16.22 2.31 -6.93
N ARG A 149 15.23 2.13 -6.06
CA ARG A 149 14.57 0.86 -5.81
C ARG A 149 13.19 1.05 -5.19
N ILE A 150 12.26 0.23 -5.62
CA ILE A 150 11.02 -0.08 -4.87
C ILE A 150 11.23 -1.42 -4.18
N ILE A 151 11.08 -1.49 -2.85
CA ILE A 151 11.19 -2.73 -2.08
C ILE A 151 9.93 -2.99 -1.27
N ASN A 152 9.69 -4.26 -0.96
CA ASN A 152 8.55 -4.64 -0.12
C ASN A 152 8.81 -4.27 1.35
N GLU A 153 7.79 -3.75 2.04
CA GLU A 153 7.84 -3.36 3.45
C GLU A 153 8.33 -4.51 4.35
N PRO A 154 7.83 -5.75 4.25
CA PRO A 154 8.36 -6.85 5.06
C PRO A 154 9.82 -7.20 4.72
N THR A 155 10.23 -7.09 3.46
CA THR A 155 11.62 -7.31 3.06
C THR A 155 12.54 -6.26 3.70
N ALA A 156 12.12 -5.00 3.72
CA ALA A 156 12.84 -3.93 4.42
C ALA A 156 12.92 -4.22 5.94
N ALA A 157 11.83 -4.66 6.56
CA ALA A 157 11.82 -5.01 7.98
C ALA A 157 12.79 -6.16 8.30
N ALA A 158 12.85 -7.19 7.44
CA ALA A 158 13.81 -8.28 7.58
C ALA A 158 15.26 -7.81 7.46
N LEU A 159 15.56 -6.92 6.51
CA LEU A 159 16.88 -6.30 6.39
C LEU A 159 17.29 -5.60 7.68
N ALA A 160 16.41 -4.76 8.24
CA ALA A 160 16.72 -4.06 9.48
C ALA A 160 16.93 -5.03 10.66
N TYR A 161 16.14 -6.11 10.72
CA TYR A 161 16.30 -7.14 11.75
C TYR A 161 17.61 -7.89 11.62
N GLY A 162 17.98 -8.33 10.42
CA GLY A 162 19.18 -9.13 10.15
C GLY A 162 20.47 -8.32 10.08
N PHE A 163 20.39 -6.99 9.95
CA PHE A 163 21.56 -6.15 9.73
C PHE A 163 22.64 -6.31 10.81
N GLY A 164 23.84 -6.67 10.38
CA GLY A 164 24.99 -6.88 11.26
C GLY A 164 24.91 -8.13 12.15
N LYS A 165 24.00 -9.06 11.88
CA LYS A 165 23.84 -10.33 12.58
C LYS A 165 24.15 -11.48 11.64
N SER A 166 24.82 -12.51 12.15
CA SER A 166 24.93 -13.80 11.46
C SER A 166 23.72 -14.65 11.86
N LEU A 167 22.76 -14.77 10.95
CA LEU A 167 21.50 -15.48 11.16
C LEU A 167 21.38 -16.66 10.19
N ASP A 168 20.63 -17.66 10.60
CA ASP A 168 20.12 -18.76 9.79
C ASP A 168 18.74 -19.09 10.35
N GLU A 169 17.76 -18.23 10.01
CA GLU A 169 16.43 -18.23 10.63
C GLU A 169 15.34 -18.14 9.57
N ARG A 170 14.24 -18.86 9.83
CA ARG A 170 12.98 -18.72 9.12
C ARG A 170 12.01 -17.91 9.95
N VAL A 171 11.61 -16.78 9.43
CA VAL A 171 10.77 -15.84 10.17
C VAL A 171 9.49 -15.52 9.42
N ALA A 172 8.44 -15.24 10.18
CA ALA A 172 7.25 -14.58 9.67
C ALA A 172 7.34 -13.07 9.94
N ILE A 173 7.13 -12.26 8.92
CA ILE A 173 6.98 -10.81 9.06
C ILE A 173 5.49 -10.51 9.05
N TYR A 174 4.92 -10.19 10.22
CA TYR A 174 3.51 -9.84 10.41
C TYR A 174 3.39 -8.32 10.39
N ASP A 175 3.02 -7.76 9.25
CA ASP A 175 2.90 -6.31 9.05
C ASP A 175 1.43 -5.89 9.05
N LEU A 176 0.98 -5.32 10.16
CA LEU A 176 -0.35 -4.75 10.31
C LEU A 176 -0.23 -3.23 10.39
N GLY A 177 -0.38 -2.60 9.24
CA GLY A 177 -0.34 -1.15 9.10
C GLY A 177 -1.67 -0.46 9.40
N GLY A 178 -1.75 0.83 9.06
CA GLY A 178 -2.99 1.60 9.17
C GLY A 178 -4.05 1.13 8.16
N GLY A 179 -3.64 0.80 6.94
CA GLY A 179 -4.55 0.51 5.83
C GLY A 179 -4.46 -0.90 5.26
N THR A 180 -3.34 -1.59 5.43
CA THR A 180 -3.05 -2.90 4.84
C THR A 180 -2.53 -3.87 5.87
N PHE A 181 -2.72 -5.15 5.59
CA PHE A 181 -2.10 -6.26 6.28
C PHE A 181 -1.31 -7.10 5.29
N ASP A 182 -0.05 -7.36 5.61
CA ASP A 182 0.83 -8.23 4.84
C ASP A 182 1.50 -9.26 5.77
N ILE A 183 1.69 -10.47 5.27
CA ILE A 183 2.47 -11.52 5.89
C ILE A 183 3.46 -12.05 4.88
N SER A 184 4.74 -12.11 5.25
CA SER A 184 5.78 -12.74 4.44
C SER A 184 6.50 -13.79 5.25
N ILE A 185 6.71 -14.95 4.66
CA ILE A 185 7.54 -16.02 5.21
C ILE A 185 8.90 -15.90 4.54
N MET A 186 9.94 -15.75 5.34
CA MET A 186 11.29 -15.46 4.85
C MET A 186 12.32 -16.38 5.47
N GLU A 187 13.36 -16.67 4.68
CA GLU A 187 14.61 -17.26 5.15
C GLU A 187 15.69 -16.19 5.17
N ILE A 188 16.33 -15.99 6.33
CA ILE A 188 17.37 -14.99 6.55
C ILE A 188 18.67 -15.74 6.81
N GLY A 189 19.61 -15.68 5.85
CA GLY A 189 20.98 -16.15 6.00
C GLY A 189 21.95 -14.99 6.35
N ASP A 190 23.25 -15.24 6.33
CA ASP A 190 24.26 -14.24 6.70
C ASP A 190 24.15 -12.93 5.88
N ASP A 191 24.00 -13.04 4.55
CA ASP A 191 23.87 -11.88 3.63
C ASP A 191 22.68 -12.04 2.67
N THR A 192 21.82 -13.04 2.89
CA THR A 192 20.73 -13.39 1.99
C THR A 192 19.38 -13.26 2.70
N PHE A 193 18.46 -12.56 2.06
CA PHE A 193 17.11 -12.37 2.53
C PHE A 193 16.16 -12.88 1.43
N GLU A 194 15.64 -14.09 1.61
CA GLU A 194 14.79 -14.75 0.63
C GLU A 194 13.35 -14.80 1.11
N VAL A 195 12.44 -14.27 0.28
CA VAL A 195 11.00 -14.41 0.48
C VAL A 195 10.55 -15.75 -0.07
N LEU A 196 10.06 -16.62 0.79
CA LEU A 196 9.52 -17.94 0.40
C LEU A 196 8.08 -17.82 -0.08
N SER A 197 7.30 -16.99 0.59
CA SER A 197 5.92 -16.68 0.20
C SER A 197 5.46 -15.36 0.80
N THR A 198 4.46 -14.75 0.15
CA THR A 198 3.75 -13.59 0.68
C THR A 198 2.25 -13.73 0.44
N ALA A 199 1.47 -13.17 1.35
CA ALA A 199 0.03 -12.98 1.21
C ALA A 199 -0.37 -11.67 1.89
N GLY A 200 -1.53 -11.12 1.54
CA GLY A 200 -1.93 -9.84 2.10
C GLY A 200 -3.39 -9.50 1.89
N ASP A 201 -3.82 -8.47 2.57
CA ASP A 201 -5.14 -7.88 2.47
C ASP A 201 -4.99 -6.35 2.41
N THR A 202 -5.22 -5.78 1.26
CA THR A 202 -5.05 -4.34 1.00
C THR A 202 -6.17 -3.48 1.59
N TYR A 203 -7.08 -4.08 2.36
CA TYR A 203 -8.17 -3.39 3.04
C TYR A 203 -8.40 -3.94 4.46
N LEU A 204 -7.31 -4.17 5.19
CA LEU A 204 -7.30 -4.60 6.58
C LEU A 204 -6.21 -3.85 7.33
N GLY A 205 -6.56 -3.08 8.37
CA GLY A 205 -5.59 -2.33 9.15
C GLY A 205 -6.18 -1.59 10.33
N GLY A 206 -5.38 -0.70 10.93
CA GLY A 206 -5.78 0.12 12.06
C GLY A 206 -6.97 1.04 11.79
N ASP A 207 -7.12 1.52 10.54
CA ASP A 207 -8.26 2.36 10.12
C ASP A 207 -9.59 1.61 10.24
N ASP A 208 -9.59 0.28 10.01
CA ASP A 208 -10.80 -0.54 10.14
C ASP A 208 -11.17 -0.73 11.61
N MET A 209 -10.17 -0.81 12.50
CA MET A 209 -10.41 -0.82 13.95
C MET A 209 -10.99 0.51 14.44
N ASP A 210 -10.48 1.62 13.91
CA ASP A 210 -10.99 2.97 14.20
C ASP A 210 -12.44 3.11 13.74
N MET A 211 -12.78 2.60 12.55
CA MET A 211 -14.16 2.59 12.05
C MET A 211 -15.10 1.78 12.94
N ARG A 212 -14.67 0.63 13.49
CA ARG A 212 -15.46 -0.16 14.45
C ARG A 212 -15.76 0.62 15.73
N LEU A 213 -14.75 1.33 16.25
CA LEU A 213 -14.93 2.20 17.42
C LEU A 213 -15.83 3.38 17.10
N MET A 214 -15.64 4.04 15.97
CA MET A 214 -16.46 5.16 15.53
C MET A 214 -17.94 4.76 15.40
N ASP A 215 -18.23 3.61 14.78
CA ASP A 215 -19.58 3.09 14.67
C ASP A 215 -20.19 2.77 16.04
N TYR A 216 -19.41 2.16 16.93
CA TYR A 216 -19.84 1.87 18.28
C TYR A 216 -20.18 3.15 19.06
N PHE A 217 -19.36 4.21 18.96
CA PHE A 217 -19.62 5.48 19.61
C PHE A 217 -20.83 6.20 19.01
N ALA A 218 -21.00 6.16 17.69
CA ALA A 218 -22.16 6.73 17.03
C ALA A 218 -23.47 6.04 17.46
N ASP A 219 -23.45 4.70 17.61
CA ASP A 219 -24.60 3.94 18.09
C ASP A 219 -24.93 4.24 19.56
N LEU A 220 -23.91 4.37 20.42
CA LEU A 220 -24.12 4.77 21.82
C LEU A 220 -24.73 6.17 21.91
N PHE A 221 -24.23 7.12 21.12
CA PHE A 221 -24.78 8.49 21.10
C PHE A 221 -26.22 8.52 20.63
N MET A 222 -26.52 7.78 19.56
CA MET A 222 -27.87 7.66 19.04
C MET A 222 -28.84 7.04 20.07
N GLN A 223 -28.41 6.06 20.85
CA GLN A 223 -29.21 5.49 21.94
C GLN A 223 -29.49 6.49 23.07
N GLN A 224 -28.57 7.43 23.32
CA GLN A 224 -28.70 8.43 24.37
C GLN A 224 -29.54 9.65 23.96
N THR A 225 -29.49 10.03 22.69
CA THR A 225 -30.02 11.33 22.20
C THR A 225 -31.02 11.23 21.07
N ASP A 226 -31.20 10.06 20.47
CA ASP A 226 -31.99 9.83 19.23
C ASP A 226 -31.43 10.58 18.00
N ILE A 227 -30.16 11.03 18.06
CA ILE A 227 -29.47 11.75 16.99
C ILE A 227 -28.44 10.83 16.33
N ASN A 228 -28.48 10.72 14.98
CA ASN A 228 -27.52 9.93 14.22
C ASN A 228 -26.33 10.80 13.75
N LEU A 229 -25.22 10.73 14.44
CA LEU A 229 -24.00 11.48 14.11
C LEU A 229 -23.41 11.14 12.74
N ARG A 230 -23.79 10.01 12.12
CA ARG A 230 -23.33 9.62 10.79
C ARG A 230 -23.81 10.56 9.68
N ASN A 231 -24.84 11.38 9.96
CA ASN A 231 -25.35 12.39 9.03
C ASN A 231 -24.60 13.71 9.07
N ASP A 232 -23.66 13.90 10.01
CA ASP A 232 -22.89 15.11 10.18
C ASP A 232 -21.38 14.82 9.96
N VAL A 233 -20.80 15.45 8.95
CA VAL A 233 -19.38 15.23 8.57
C VAL A 233 -18.43 15.68 9.67
N ALA A 234 -18.73 16.78 10.36
CA ALA A 234 -17.85 17.30 11.41
C ALA A 234 -17.90 16.39 12.65
N ALA A 235 -19.10 15.93 13.03
CA ALA A 235 -19.26 14.97 14.12
C ALA A 235 -18.53 13.65 13.84
N LEU A 236 -18.62 13.13 12.61
CA LEU A 236 -17.89 11.93 12.21
C LEU A 236 -16.37 12.10 12.33
N GLN A 237 -15.82 13.25 11.94
CA GLN A 237 -14.37 13.48 12.07
C GLN A 237 -13.92 13.54 13.53
N ARG A 238 -14.72 14.15 14.42
CA ARG A 238 -14.45 14.14 15.87
C ARG A 238 -14.49 12.72 16.43
N LEU A 239 -15.49 11.92 16.03
CA LEU A 239 -15.56 10.51 16.43
C LEU A 239 -14.38 9.70 15.88
N ARG A 240 -13.94 9.97 14.68
CA ARG A 240 -12.78 9.30 14.07
C ARG A 240 -11.50 9.56 14.86
N GLU A 241 -11.23 10.83 15.17
CA GLU A 241 -10.05 11.21 15.94
C GLU A 241 -10.04 10.53 17.31
N VAL A 242 -11.14 10.64 18.06
CA VAL A 242 -11.23 10.01 19.39
C VAL A 242 -11.20 8.49 19.33
N SER A 243 -11.65 7.89 18.22
CA SER A 243 -11.55 6.44 18.00
C SER A 243 -10.11 6.00 17.83
N GLU A 244 -9.32 6.70 17.03
CA GLU A 244 -7.88 6.43 16.88
C GLU A 244 -7.13 6.63 18.19
N GLU A 245 -7.42 7.71 18.93
CA GLU A 245 -6.83 7.96 20.27
C GLU A 245 -7.20 6.86 21.25
N THR A 246 -8.46 6.44 21.26
CA THR A 246 -8.95 5.34 22.08
C THR A 246 -8.25 4.03 21.77
N LYS A 247 -8.13 3.69 20.47
CA LYS A 247 -7.36 2.51 20.01
C LYS A 247 -5.92 2.58 20.54
N LYS A 248 -5.22 3.71 20.34
CA LYS A 248 -3.85 3.90 20.80
C LYS A 248 -3.74 3.78 22.33
N ALA A 249 -4.70 4.31 23.07
CA ALA A 249 -4.72 4.23 24.54
C ALA A 249 -4.82 2.79 25.05
N PHE A 250 -5.45 1.87 24.33
CA PHE A 250 -5.51 0.45 24.67
C PHE A 250 -4.16 -0.27 24.59
N SER A 251 -3.14 0.34 23.99
CA SER A 251 -1.76 -0.19 24.06
C SER A 251 -1.19 -0.15 25.49
N GLN A 252 -1.74 0.68 26.37
CA GLN A 252 -1.24 0.89 27.74
C GLN A 252 -2.32 0.79 28.83
N ARG A 253 -3.61 0.83 28.47
CA ARG A 253 -4.73 0.93 29.42
C ARG A 253 -5.75 -0.18 29.19
N LYS A 254 -6.36 -0.66 30.29
CA LYS A 254 -7.46 -1.64 30.20
C LYS A 254 -8.84 -1.01 30.08
N LYS A 255 -8.96 0.29 30.39
CA LYS A 255 -10.17 1.10 30.26
C LYS A 255 -9.80 2.49 29.78
N VAL A 256 -10.60 3.06 28.90
CA VAL A 256 -10.41 4.40 28.34
C VAL A 256 -11.68 5.21 28.58
N LYS A 257 -11.54 6.38 29.21
CA LYS A 257 -12.60 7.37 29.26
C LYS A 257 -12.54 8.17 27.96
N VAL A 258 -13.63 8.16 27.21
CA VAL A 258 -13.84 8.91 25.97
C VAL A 258 -14.64 10.14 26.32
N ASN A 259 -14.17 11.31 25.91
CA ASN A 259 -14.85 12.59 26.09
C ASN A 259 -14.69 13.44 24.83
N VAL A 260 -15.80 13.74 24.16
CA VAL A 260 -15.85 14.56 22.95
C VAL A 260 -16.77 15.74 23.22
N PRO A 261 -16.23 16.88 23.67
CA PRO A 261 -17.03 18.07 23.88
C PRO A 261 -17.56 18.59 22.53
N GLU A 262 -18.75 19.15 22.55
CA GLU A 262 -19.39 19.76 21.37
C GLU A 262 -19.41 18.83 20.16
N VAL A 263 -19.69 17.52 20.38
CA VAL A 263 -19.65 16.54 19.30
C VAL A 263 -20.64 16.86 18.19
N TYR A 264 -21.76 17.47 18.54
CA TYR A 264 -22.83 17.87 17.60
C TYR A 264 -23.55 19.12 18.08
N THR A 265 -23.98 19.95 17.15
CA THR A 265 -24.89 21.10 17.41
C THR A 265 -26.08 20.97 16.48
N ASP A 266 -27.31 20.95 17.02
CA ASP A 266 -28.52 20.84 16.23
C ASP A 266 -28.92 22.18 15.54
N GLU A 267 -29.98 22.12 14.72
CA GLU A 267 -30.49 23.30 14.01
C GLU A 267 -31.03 24.40 14.93
N GLN A 268 -31.34 24.06 16.18
CA GLN A 268 -31.83 24.98 17.21
C GLN A 268 -30.68 25.63 18.00
N GLY A 269 -29.43 25.22 17.73
CA GLY A 269 -28.22 25.69 18.42
C GLY A 269 -27.97 24.98 19.75
N GLN A 270 -28.65 23.85 20.04
CA GLN A 270 -28.38 23.02 21.18
C GLN A 270 -27.09 22.23 20.95
N VAL A 271 -26.13 22.37 21.87
CA VAL A 271 -24.84 21.68 21.84
C VAL A 271 -24.95 20.38 22.62
N TYR A 272 -24.37 19.33 22.06
CA TYR A 272 -24.31 18.00 22.65
C TYR A 272 -22.86 17.56 22.84
N ASP A 273 -22.55 17.08 24.03
CA ASP A 273 -21.28 16.41 24.35
C ASP A 273 -21.47 14.89 24.30
N PHE A 274 -20.39 14.16 24.05
CA PHE A 274 -20.38 12.70 24.13
C PHE A 274 -19.36 12.23 25.16
N GLU A 275 -19.83 11.52 26.18
CA GLU A 275 -18.97 10.89 27.19
C GLU A 275 -19.33 9.40 27.32
N THR A 276 -18.30 8.56 27.39
CA THR A 276 -18.45 7.12 27.67
C THR A 276 -17.16 6.55 28.26
N VAL A 277 -17.26 5.32 28.76
CA VAL A 277 -16.10 4.52 29.16
C VAL A 277 -16.15 3.21 28.41
N ILE A 278 -15.08 2.90 27.70
CA ILE A 278 -14.93 1.62 27.00
C ILE A 278 -13.82 0.79 27.66
N ASP A 279 -14.05 -0.49 27.82
CA ASP A 279 -13.06 -1.43 28.37
C ASP A 279 -12.46 -2.32 27.27
N HIS A 280 -11.39 -3.01 27.65
CA HIS A 280 -10.65 -3.90 26.77
C HIS A 280 -11.50 -5.03 26.18
N ASN A 281 -12.45 -5.59 26.97
CA ASN A 281 -13.29 -6.68 26.47
C ASN A 281 -14.26 -6.22 25.39
N THR A 282 -14.85 -5.04 25.55
CA THR A 282 -15.70 -4.42 24.54
C THR A 282 -14.90 -4.14 23.27
N PHE A 283 -13.70 -3.54 23.40
CA PHE A 283 -12.83 -3.29 22.25
C PHE A 283 -12.43 -4.59 21.55
N GLN A 284 -12.07 -5.62 22.31
CA GLN A 284 -11.77 -6.94 21.75
C GLN A 284 -12.94 -7.50 20.93
N GLN A 285 -14.16 -7.41 21.43
CA GLN A 285 -15.34 -7.88 20.69
C GLN A 285 -15.55 -7.14 19.37
N LEU A 286 -15.26 -5.84 19.33
CA LEU A 286 -15.40 -5.01 18.15
C LEU A 286 -14.41 -5.36 17.02
N ILE A 287 -13.20 -5.84 17.37
CA ILE A 287 -12.11 -6.05 16.39
C ILE A 287 -11.69 -7.51 16.21
N MET A 288 -12.29 -8.45 16.93
CA MET A 288 -11.86 -9.87 16.89
C MET A 288 -11.94 -10.48 15.50
N ASP A 289 -12.98 -10.15 14.72
CA ASP A 289 -13.13 -10.61 13.34
C ASP A 289 -12.01 -10.11 12.42
N LEU A 290 -11.53 -8.88 12.64
CA LEU A 290 -10.40 -8.30 11.90
C LEU A 290 -9.10 -9.05 12.23
N ILE A 291 -8.87 -9.36 13.52
CA ILE A 291 -7.71 -10.15 13.96
C ILE A 291 -7.76 -11.56 13.37
N GLN A 292 -8.91 -12.23 13.42
CA GLN A 292 -9.07 -13.57 12.85
C GLN A 292 -8.88 -13.57 11.33
N ARG A 293 -9.26 -12.48 10.65
CA ARG A 293 -9.05 -12.32 9.22
C ARG A 293 -7.55 -12.26 8.88
N SER A 294 -6.73 -11.58 9.69
CA SER A 294 -5.28 -11.56 9.47
C SER A 294 -4.65 -12.95 9.61
N PHE A 295 -5.12 -13.79 10.55
CA PHE A 295 -4.60 -15.14 10.69
C PHE A 295 -4.99 -16.08 9.54
N LYS A 296 -6.15 -15.88 8.89
CA LYS A 296 -6.48 -16.62 7.66
C LYS A 296 -5.51 -16.29 6.53
N VAL A 297 -5.07 -15.02 6.44
CA VAL A 297 -4.04 -14.62 5.47
C VAL A 297 -2.69 -15.25 5.83
N CYS A 298 -2.38 -15.41 7.14
CA CYS A 298 -1.18 -16.15 7.57
C CYS A 298 -1.24 -17.62 7.15
N ASP A 299 -2.41 -18.28 7.26
CA ASP A 299 -2.59 -19.67 6.78
C ASP A 299 -2.27 -19.80 5.28
N GLU A 300 -2.71 -18.83 4.46
CA GLU A 300 -2.42 -18.80 3.02
C GLU A 300 -0.93 -18.70 2.71
N ALA A 301 -0.21 -17.83 3.43
CA ALA A 301 1.23 -17.67 3.26
C ALA A 301 2.00 -18.93 3.66
N LEU A 302 1.69 -19.51 4.83
CA LEU A 302 2.31 -20.74 5.32
C LEU A 302 2.04 -21.92 4.37
N GLN A 303 0.81 -22.07 3.93
CA GLN A 303 0.45 -23.11 2.96
C GLN A 303 1.21 -22.94 1.64
N SER A 304 1.36 -21.71 1.15
CA SER A 304 2.08 -21.40 -0.09
C SER A 304 3.58 -21.70 0.03
N ALA A 305 4.17 -21.49 1.22
CA ALA A 305 5.54 -21.85 1.52
C ALA A 305 5.72 -23.36 1.76
N GLY A 306 4.63 -24.14 1.89
CA GLY A 306 4.69 -25.54 2.27
C GLY A 306 5.14 -25.77 3.71
N MET A 307 4.91 -24.80 4.59
CA MET A 307 5.39 -24.77 5.97
C MET A 307 4.23 -24.71 6.97
N GLY A 308 4.52 -25.11 8.20
CA GLY A 308 3.67 -24.89 9.36
C GLY A 308 4.30 -23.88 10.32
N VAL A 309 3.52 -23.42 11.29
CA VAL A 309 4.01 -22.46 12.32
C VAL A 309 5.21 -23.02 13.12
N GLY A 310 5.34 -24.35 13.23
CA GLY A 310 6.46 -25.00 13.90
C GLY A 310 7.79 -24.89 13.17
N ASP A 311 7.77 -24.66 11.85
CA ASP A 311 8.97 -24.56 11.01
C ASP A 311 9.61 -23.16 11.04
N LEU A 312 8.93 -22.19 11.67
CA LEU A 312 9.46 -20.83 11.84
C LEU A 312 10.32 -20.77 13.10
N ASP A 313 11.35 -19.91 13.08
CA ASP A 313 12.20 -19.60 14.25
C ASP A 313 11.67 -18.41 15.03
N GLY A 314 11.02 -17.46 14.36
CA GLY A 314 10.51 -16.25 14.99
C GLY A 314 9.40 -15.53 14.20
N VAL A 315 8.83 -14.51 14.84
CA VAL A 315 7.86 -13.60 14.23
C VAL A 315 8.29 -12.17 14.48
N ILE A 316 8.37 -11.37 13.43
CA ILE A 316 8.65 -9.93 13.49
C ILE A 316 7.34 -9.18 13.33
N LEU A 317 7.07 -8.26 14.25
CA LEU A 317 5.90 -7.39 14.20
C LEU A 317 6.25 -6.04 13.60
N VAL A 318 5.46 -5.64 12.62
CA VAL A 318 5.56 -4.37 11.90
C VAL A 318 4.21 -3.65 11.92
N GLY A 319 4.25 -2.31 11.94
CA GLY A 319 3.08 -1.44 11.92
C GLY A 319 2.52 -1.13 13.31
N GLY A 320 2.02 0.10 13.45
CA GLY A 320 1.54 0.66 14.73
C GLY A 320 0.51 -0.18 15.47
N PRO A 321 -0.53 -0.76 14.81
CA PRO A 321 -1.51 -1.63 15.46
C PRO A 321 -0.92 -2.85 16.18
N THR A 322 0.26 -3.33 15.79
CA THR A 322 0.93 -4.45 16.48
C THR A 322 1.41 -4.11 17.91
N ARG A 323 1.34 -2.83 18.30
CA ARG A 323 1.55 -2.40 19.68
C ARG A 323 0.39 -2.75 20.61
N LEU A 324 -0.77 -3.09 20.06
CA LEU A 324 -1.94 -3.50 20.85
C LEU A 324 -1.68 -4.87 21.50
N PRO A 325 -1.89 -5.01 22.83
CA PRO A 325 -1.75 -6.29 23.52
C PRO A 325 -2.58 -7.41 22.89
N LEU A 326 -3.81 -7.11 22.44
CA LEU A 326 -4.69 -8.07 21.75
C LEU A 326 -4.05 -8.67 20.50
N ILE A 327 -3.32 -7.88 19.72
CA ILE A 327 -2.62 -8.37 18.53
C ILE A 327 -1.43 -9.25 18.94
N ARG A 328 -0.64 -8.79 19.92
CA ARG A 328 0.53 -9.54 20.41
C ARG A 328 0.14 -10.88 21.02
N GLU A 329 -0.91 -10.89 21.83
CA GLU A 329 -1.48 -12.10 22.44
C GLU A 329 -2.03 -13.07 21.35
N GLY A 330 -2.72 -12.51 20.35
CA GLY A 330 -3.21 -13.27 19.21
C GLY A 330 -2.08 -13.90 18.39
N VAL A 331 -1.02 -13.13 18.10
CA VAL A 331 0.18 -13.62 17.38
C VAL A 331 0.88 -14.71 18.19
N LEU A 332 1.09 -14.50 19.50
CA LEU A 332 1.65 -15.51 20.39
C LEU A 332 0.82 -16.81 20.38
N ALA A 333 -0.51 -16.68 20.48
CA ALA A 333 -1.40 -17.83 20.47
C ALA A 333 -1.40 -18.59 19.13
N TYR A 334 -1.31 -17.85 18.02
CA TYR A 334 -1.32 -18.42 16.68
C TYR A 334 0.02 -19.07 16.31
N PHE A 335 1.14 -18.37 16.47
CA PHE A 335 2.47 -18.86 16.10
C PHE A 335 3.14 -19.70 17.20
N GLY A 336 2.65 -19.66 18.44
CA GLY A 336 3.25 -20.36 19.58
C GLY A 336 4.62 -19.82 19.98
N LYS A 337 4.97 -18.61 19.55
CA LYS A 337 6.27 -17.95 19.76
C LYS A 337 6.07 -16.49 20.14
N GLU A 338 6.90 -16.02 21.08
CA GLU A 338 6.96 -14.59 21.39
C GLU A 338 7.50 -13.81 20.19
N PRO A 339 6.89 -12.68 19.82
CA PRO A 339 7.45 -11.80 18.82
C PRO A 339 8.89 -11.38 19.14
N LEU A 340 9.73 -11.34 18.14
CA LEU A 340 11.14 -10.96 18.28
C LEU A 340 11.27 -9.54 18.85
N ALA A 341 12.16 -9.37 19.83
CA ALA A 341 12.33 -8.13 20.56
C ALA A 341 13.37 -7.19 19.91
N GLY A 342 13.35 -5.92 20.32
CA GLY A 342 14.38 -4.93 19.91
C GLY A 342 14.10 -4.26 18.58
N ILE A 343 12.88 -4.42 18.04
CA ILE A 343 12.42 -3.81 16.80
C ILE A 343 11.33 -2.79 17.13
N ASP A 344 11.47 -1.56 16.64
CA ASP A 344 10.37 -0.60 16.67
C ASP A 344 9.50 -0.83 15.43
N PRO A 345 8.22 -1.22 15.60
CA PRO A 345 7.35 -1.57 14.48
C PRO A 345 6.98 -0.38 13.58
N ASP A 346 7.15 0.86 14.04
CA ASP A 346 6.87 2.06 13.25
C ASP A 346 8.10 2.55 12.46
N GLU A 347 9.32 2.13 12.83
CA GLU A 347 10.57 2.63 12.26
C GLU A 347 11.32 1.57 11.41
N VAL A 348 11.10 0.30 11.68
CA VAL A 348 11.90 -0.81 11.13
C VAL A 348 11.94 -0.83 9.60
N VAL A 349 10.84 -0.48 8.95
CA VAL A 349 10.73 -0.45 7.49
C VAL A 349 11.62 0.64 6.89
N ALA A 350 11.59 1.84 7.46
CA ALA A 350 12.44 2.96 7.02
C ALA A 350 13.94 2.66 7.24
N MET A 351 14.27 2.00 8.37
CA MET A 351 15.64 1.57 8.65
C MET A 351 16.13 0.55 7.61
N GLY A 352 15.31 -0.44 7.25
CA GLY A 352 15.62 -1.42 6.22
C GLY A 352 15.77 -0.79 4.83
N ALA A 353 14.92 0.16 4.48
CA ALA A 353 15.04 0.93 3.25
C ALA A 353 16.35 1.71 3.18
N ALA A 354 16.80 2.29 4.32
CA ALA A 354 18.08 2.99 4.40
C ALA A 354 19.27 2.04 4.21
N ILE A 355 19.21 0.82 4.78
CA ILE A 355 20.22 -0.22 4.59
C ILE A 355 20.30 -0.60 3.11
N GLN A 356 19.15 -0.84 2.46
CA GLN A 356 19.10 -1.14 1.02
C GLN A 356 19.65 0.01 0.19
N GLY A 357 19.33 1.25 0.53
CA GLY A 357 19.85 2.44 -0.15
C GLY A 357 21.37 2.52 -0.06
N ALA A 358 21.94 2.22 1.11
CA ALA A 358 23.39 2.16 1.30
C ALA A 358 24.04 1.04 0.46
N ALA A 359 23.45 -0.15 0.43
CA ALA A 359 23.94 -1.28 -0.35
C ALA A 359 23.90 -1.02 -1.87
N LEU A 360 22.97 -0.20 -2.37
CA LEU A 360 22.89 0.19 -3.78
C LEU A 360 23.95 1.21 -4.19
N VAL A 361 24.50 1.97 -3.23
CA VAL A 361 25.51 3.02 -3.48
C VAL A 361 26.92 2.53 -3.16
N ASP A 362 27.06 1.62 -2.20
CA ASP A 362 28.35 1.08 -1.74
C ASP A 362 28.37 -0.45 -1.94
N GLU A 363 29.08 -0.90 -2.98
CA GLU A 363 29.23 -2.32 -3.32
C GLU A 363 29.91 -3.17 -2.21
N SER A 364 30.46 -2.55 -1.19
CA SER A 364 31.04 -3.27 -0.03
C SER A 364 29.99 -3.76 0.96
N GLN A 365 28.76 -3.29 0.87
CA GLN A 365 27.63 -3.71 1.70
C GLN A 365 26.73 -4.68 0.93
N ASN A 366 27.04 -5.98 1.01
CA ASN A 366 26.26 -7.01 0.32
C ASN A 366 25.02 -7.38 1.11
N ALA A 367 23.83 -7.05 0.59
CA ALA A 367 22.57 -7.62 1.01
C ALA A 367 21.85 -8.13 -0.23
N PHE A 368 21.75 -9.44 -0.37
CA PHE A 368 21.07 -10.07 -1.48
C PHE A 368 19.60 -10.27 -1.14
N LEU A 369 18.73 -9.50 -1.81
CA LEU A 369 17.30 -9.62 -1.69
C LEU A 369 16.75 -10.51 -2.82
N LEU A 370 16.05 -11.57 -2.46
CA LEU A 370 15.29 -12.40 -3.37
C LEU A 370 13.81 -12.28 -3.00
N ASP A 371 13.11 -11.50 -3.78
CA ASP A 371 11.68 -11.26 -3.59
C ASP A 371 10.84 -12.13 -4.53
N VAL A 372 9.52 -12.15 -4.35
CA VAL A 372 8.60 -12.99 -5.14
C VAL A 372 7.41 -12.18 -5.65
N THR A 373 6.77 -12.70 -6.71
CA THR A 373 5.51 -12.15 -7.21
C THR A 373 4.39 -12.36 -6.18
N PRO A 374 3.60 -11.32 -5.84
CA PRO A 374 2.53 -11.46 -4.85
C PRO A 374 1.31 -12.23 -5.36
N LEU A 375 1.02 -12.10 -6.65
CA LEU A 375 -0.15 -12.68 -7.31
C LEU A 375 0.23 -13.26 -8.66
N THR A 376 -0.55 -14.25 -9.12
CA THR A 376 -0.39 -14.86 -10.44
C THR A 376 -0.68 -13.84 -11.55
N LEU A 377 0.25 -13.72 -12.50
CA LEU A 377 0.08 -12.92 -13.72
C LEU A 377 -0.50 -13.79 -14.83
N ARG A 378 -1.50 -13.26 -15.51
CA ARG A 378 -2.33 -14.01 -16.46
C ARG A 378 -2.56 -13.23 -17.74
N LEU A 379 -2.73 -13.94 -18.84
CA LEU A 379 -3.12 -13.39 -20.13
C LEU A 379 -4.58 -13.73 -20.42
N GLY A 380 -5.38 -12.74 -20.82
CA GLY A 380 -6.76 -12.93 -21.23
C GLY A 380 -6.87 -13.74 -22.52
N THR A 381 -7.75 -14.73 -22.51
CA THR A 381 -8.04 -15.60 -23.65
C THR A 381 -9.50 -15.49 -24.08
N VAL A 382 -9.88 -16.18 -25.14
CA VAL A 382 -11.26 -16.16 -25.64
C VAL A 382 -12.25 -16.69 -24.61
N GLY A 383 -13.48 -16.13 -24.61
CA GLY A 383 -14.56 -16.63 -23.74
C GLY A 383 -14.53 -16.11 -22.32
N GLY A 384 -13.74 -15.07 -22.01
CA GLY A 384 -13.66 -14.48 -20.64
C GLY A 384 -12.77 -15.29 -19.69
N TYR A 385 -11.90 -16.15 -20.22
CA TYR A 385 -10.89 -16.89 -19.46
C TYR A 385 -9.54 -16.19 -19.49
N SER A 386 -8.67 -16.60 -18.59
CA SER A 386 -7.28 -16.17 -18.55
C SER A 386 -6.34 -17.35 -18.33
N GLU A 387 -5.18 -17.32 -18.96
CA GLU A 387 -4.13 -18.31 -18.82
C GLU A 387 -2.99 -17.78 -17.95
N GLN A 388 -2.49 -18.61 -17.03
CA GLN A 388 -1.37 -18.29 -16.17
C GLN A 388 -0.07 -18.19 -16.99
N VAL A 389 0.66 -17.09 -16.81
CA VAL A 389 2.00 -16.89 -17.39
C VAL A 389 3.08 -17.00 -16.33
N ILE A 390 2.94 -16.26 -15.21
CA ILE A 390 3.84 -16.31 -14.05
C ILE A 390 3.00 -16.62 -12.80
N ALA A 391 3.36 -17.67 -12.07
CA ALA A 391 2.68 -18.04 -10.84
C ALA A 391 2.99 -17.05 -9.70
N ARG A 392 2.08 -16.93 -8.74
CA ARG A 392 2.39 -16.28 -7.45
C ARG A 392 3.58 -16.95 -6.76
N ASN A 393 4.26 -16.21 -5.92
CA ASN A 393 5.46 -16.66 -5.20
C ASN A 393 6.59 -17.17 -6.13
N THR A 394 6.66 -16.64 -7.35
CA THR A 394 7.80 -16.87 -8.25
C THR A 394 8.89 -15.85 -7.95
N PRO A 395 10.16 -16.26 -7.75
CA PRO A 395 11.27 -15.34 -7.53
C PRO A 395 11.43 -14.30 -8.65
N VAL A 396 11.72 -13.06 -8.27
CA VAL A 396 11.98 -11.95 -9.19
C VAL A 396 13.43 -11.46 -9.04
N PRO A 397 14.07 -10.95 -10.10
CA PRO A 397 13.53 -10.69 -11.46
C PRO A 397 13.30 -11.97 -12.26
N ILE A 398 12.34 -11.94 -13.19
CA ILE A 398 11.98 -13.09 -14.03
C ILE A 398 11.37 -12.66 -15.36
N ASP A 399 11.63 -13.43 -16.41
CA ASP A 399 10.94 -13.37 -17.69
C ASP A 399 10.25 -14.70 -18.02
N ARG A 400 9.11 -14.63 -18.70
CA ARG A 400 8.37 -15.79 -19.22
C ARG A 400 7.69 -15.44 -20.52
N THR A 401 7.94 -16.27 -21.53
CA THR A 401 7.29 -16.20 -22.84
C THR A 401 6.27 -17.31 -23.01
N ARG A 402 5.12 -16.97 -23.58
CA ARG A 402 4.07 -17.90 -23.97
C ARG A 402 3.68 -17.64 -25.44
N SER A 403 3.42 -18.72 -26.17
CA SER A 403 3.00 -18.65 -27.57
C SER A 403 1.48 -18.80 -27.65
N PHE A 404 0.84 -17.89 -28.36
CA PHE A 404 -0.59 -17.86 -28.62
C PHE A 404 -0.85 -17.84 -30.10
N THR A 405 -2.08 -18.11 -30.54
CA THR A 405 -2.47 -18.12 -31.93
C THR A 405 -3.70 -17.25 -32.16
N THR A 406 -3.93 -16.89 -33.42
CA THR A 406 -5.12 -16.14 -33.85
C THR A 406 -6.39 -16.96 -33.60
N SER A 407 -7.45 -16.30 -33.16
CA SER A 407 -8.74 -16.93 -32.82
C SER A 407 -9.75 -16.92 -34.00
N ARG A 408 -9.45 -16.19 -35.05
CA ARG A 408 -10.31 -16.02 -36.27
C ARG A 408 -9.47 -16.09 -37.53
N ASP A 409 -10.12 -16.48 -38.61
CA ASP A 409 -9.52 -16.41 -39.96
C ASP A 409 -9.29 -14.94 -40.36
N ASN A 410 -8.16 -14.68 -40.99
CA ASN A 410 -7.77 -13.35 -41.48
C ASN A 410 -7.79 -12.26 -40.39
N GLN A 411 -7.41 -12.62 -39.18
CA GLN A 411 -7.29 -11.66 -38.07
C GLN A 411 -6.06 -10.77 -38.31
N GLU A 412 -6.23 -9.44 -38.21
CA GLU A 412 -5.19 -8.43 -38.45
C GLU A 412 -4.74 -7.76 -37.14
N LEU A 413 -5.54 -7.92 -36.05
CA LEU A 413 -5.31 -7.29 -34.75
C LEU A 413 -5.59 -8.29 -33.64
N VAL A 414 -4.73 -8.31 -32.65
CA VAL A 414 -4.94 -9.03 -31.37
C VAL A 414 -4.93 -8.03 -30.23
N LYS A 415 -5.96 -8.10 -29.38
CA LYS A 415 -5.98 -7.38 -28.09
C LYS A 415 -5.39 -8.25 -27.01
N ILE A 416 -4.29 -7.81 -26.45
CA ILE A 416 -3.58 -8.49 -25.38
C ILE A 416 -4.02 -7.86 -24.07
N ARG A 417 -4.73 -8.64 -23.23
CA ARG A 417 -5.25 -8.22 -21.93
C ARG A 417 -4.48 -8.92 -20.83
N ILE A 418 -4.02 -8.15 -19.88
CA ILE A 418 -3.17 -8.62 -18.81
C ILE A 418 -3.96 -8.51 -17.51
N PHE A 419 -3.94 -9.61 -16.74
CA PHE A 419 -4.66 -9.74 -15.48
C PHE A 419 -3.73 -10.20 -14.37
N GLN A 420 -4.10 -9.87 -13.14
CA GLN A 420 -3.44 -10.36 -11.93
C GLN A 420 -4.50 -10.96 -10.99
N GLY A 421 -4.25 -12.17 -10.51
CA GLY A 421 -5.19 -12.89 -9.62
C GLY A 421 -5.11 -14.41 -9.79
N GLU A 422 -5.80 -15.13 -8.93
CA GLU A 422 -5.71 -16.59 -8.85
C GLU A 422 -6.78 -17.32 -9.68
N SER A 423 -7.84 -16.63 -10.10
CA SER A 423 -8.92 -17.24 -10.87
C SER A 423 -8.55 -17.39 -12.36
N ASN A 424 -9.03 -18.46 -13.00
CA ASN A 424 -8.95 -18.62 -14.45
C ASN A 424 -10.06 -17.85 -15.20
N ARG A 425 -10.96 -17.16 -14.48
CA ARG A 425 -11.95 -16.24 -15.05
C ARG A 425 -11.41 -14.82 -14.99
N SER A 426 -11.33 -14.15 -16.13
CA SER A 426 -10.80 -12.79 -16.22
C SER A 426 -11.59 -11.78 -15.38
N GLU A 427 -12.90 -11.97 -15.25
CA GLU A 427 -13.80 -11.10 -14.47
C GLU A 427 -13.56 -11.16 -12.94
N GLU A 428 -12.90 -12.22 -12.47
CA GLU A 428 -12.56 -12.42 -11.06
C GLU A 428 -11.12 -12.00 -10.75
N CYS A 429 -10.37 -11.54 -11.76
CA CYS A 429 -9.02 -11.04 -11.64
C CYS A 429 -8.98 -9.53 -11.84
N GLU A 430 -7.98 -8.88 -11.25
CA GLU A 430 -7.74 -7.46 -11.51
C GLU A 430 -7.09 -7.29 -12.89
N MET A 431 -7.67 -6.43 -13.73
CA MET A 431 -7.11 -6.10 -15.02
C MET A 431 -5.97 -5.10 -14.82
N LEU A 432 -4.76 -5.46 -15.21
CA LEU A 432 -3.60 -4.56 -15.18
C LEU A 432 -3.56 -3.65 -16.40
N GLY A 433 -3.93 -4.15 -17.56
CA GLY A 433 -3.94 -3.36 -18.78
C GLY A 433 -4.27 -4.15 -20.04
N GLU A 434 -4.37 -3.41 -21.14
CA GLU A 434 -4.56 -4.00 -22.47
C GLU A 434 -3.76 -3.20 -23.52
N PHE A 435 -3.24 -3.87 -24.54
CA PHE A 435 -2.66 -3.23 -25.71
C PHE A 435 -3.00 -3.99 -27.00
N GLU A 436 -2.87 -3.31 -28.12
CA GLU A 436 -3.15 -3.88 -29.44
C GLU A 436 -1.85 -4.28 -30.13
N PHE A 437 -1.83 -5.50 -30.65
CA PHE A 437 -0.74 -6.00 -31.48
C PHE A 437 -1.25 -6.25 -32.92
N SER A 438 -0.58 -5.69 -33.89
CA SER A 438 -0.90 -5.79 -35.31
C SER A 438 0.35 -5.86 -36.16
N GLY A 439 0.20 -6.07 -37.49
CA GLY A 439 1.32 -6.13 -38.42
C GLY A 439 1.89 -7.54 -38.64
N PHE A 440 1.28 -8.56 -38.03
CA PHE A 440 1.56 -9.96 -38.34
C PHE A 440 0.88 -10.40 -39.63
N ARG A 441 1.29 -11.53 -40.19
CA ARG A 441 0.71 -12.02 -41.48
C ARG A 441 -0.77 -12.38 -41.29
N VAL A 442 -1.55 -12.12 -42.35
CA VAL A 442 -2.95 -12.54 -42.43
C VAL A 442 -3.01 -14.01 -42.88
N ALA A 443 -3.64 -14.87 -42.07
CA ALA A 443 -3.69 -16.30 -42.30
C ALA A 443 -4.97 -16.92 -41.67
N PRO A 444 -5.28 -18.18 -41.99
CA PRO A 444 -6.32 -18.92 -41.30
C PRO A 444 -6.09 -18.99 -39.79
N ARG A 445 -7.18 -19.16 -39.08
CA ARG A 445 -7.19 -19.28 -37.58
C ARG A 445 -6.17 -20.35 -37.14
N GLY A 446 -5.36 -19.99 -36.14
CA GLY A 446 -4.41 -20.90 -35.51
C GLY A 446 -3.07 -21.07 -36.21
N GLU A 447 -2.87 -20.45 -37.39
CA GLU A 447 -1.62 -20.55 -38.12
C GLU A 447 -0.57 -19.51 -37.72
N VAL A 448 -0.99 -18.34 -37.26
CA VAL A 448 -0.07 -17.29 -36.79
C VAL A 448 0.31 -17.55 -35.34
N GLN A 449 1.60 -17.57 -35.07
CA GLN A 449 2.11 -17.62 -33.69
C GLN A 449 2.45 -16.20 -33.21
N ILE A 450 1.98 -15.86 -32.00
CA ILE A 450 2.27 -14.59 -31.33
C ILE A 450 2.92 -14.95 -30.04
N GLU A 451 4.15 -14.56 -29.82
CA GLU A 451 4.87 -14.74 -28.57
C GLU A 451 4.61 -13.53 -27.67
N VAL A 452 4.11 -13.79 -26.47
CA VAL A 452 3.89 -12.77 -25.44
C VAL A 452 4.86 -13.03 -24.31
N THR A 453 5.72 -12.05 -24.04
CA THR A 453 6.73 -12.11 -22.98
C THR A 453 6.33 -11.20 -21.85
N PHE A 454 6.31 -11.75 -20.63
CA PHE A 454 6.18 -11.03 -19.38
C PHE A 454 7.56 -10.94 -18.73
N GLU A 455 8.02 -9.75 -18.45
CA GLU A 455 9.28 -9.47 -17.78
C GLU A 455 9.00 -8.66 -16.51
N ILE A 456 9.42 -9.16 -15.35
CA ILE A 456 9.33 -8.49 -14.07
C ILE A 456 10.74 -8.11 -13.63
N ASP A 457 10.97 -6.84 -13.39
CA ASP A 457 12.24 -6.34 -12.93
C ASP A 457 12.46 -6.55 -11.42
N ALA A 458 13.61 -6.12 -10.93
CA ALA A 458 13.95 -6.20 -9.51
C ALA A 458 13.08 -5.30 -8.60
N ASN A 459 12.31 -4.36 -9.15
CA ASN A 459 11.34 -3.53 -8.43
C ASN A 459 9.96 -4.18 -8.38
N GLY A 460 9.79 -5.35 -9.02
CA GLY A 460 8.51 -6.02 -9.19
C GLY A 460 7.60 -5.34 -10.21
N ILE A 461 8.16 -4.54 -11.13
CA ILE A 461 7.42 -3.84 -12.18
C ILE A 461 7.39 -4.69 -13.44
N LEU A 462 6.18 -4.85 -13.99
CA LEU A 462 5.90 -5.69 -15.13
C LEU A 462 6.03 -4.92 -16.44
N GLN A 463 6.79 -5.50 -17.38
CA GLN A 463 6.73 -5.16 -18.80
C GLN A 463 6.13 -6.33 -19.59
N VAL A 464 5.32 -6.02 -20.60
CA VAL A 464 4.77 -7.04 -21.49
C VAL A 464 5.06 -6.65 -22.92
N SER A 465 5.58 -7.60 -23.69
CA SER A 465 5.80 -7.45 -25.12
C SER A 465 5.11 -8.56 -25.90
N ALA A 466 4.73 -8.25 -27.15
CA ALA A 466 4.24 -9.22 -28.10
C ALA A 466 5.11 -9.19 -29.36
N ALA A 467 5.43 -10.35 -29.87
CA ALA A 467 6.23 -10.49 -31.07
C ALA A 467 5.64 -11.54 -32.02
N ASP A 468 5.77 -11.28 -33.31
CA ASP A 468 5.59 -12.29 -34.36
C ASP A 468 6.98 -12.78 -34.79
N PRO A 469 7.36 -14.04 -34.50
CA PRO A 469 8.67 -14.57 -34.80
C PRO A 469 8.89 -14.74 -36.31
N GLU A 470 7.82 -14.79 -37.15
CA GLU A 470 7.94 -14.92 -38.59
C GLU A 470 8.23 -13.58 -39.27
N THR A 471 7.56 -12.49 -38.86
CA THR A 471 7.73 -11.16 -39.47
C THR A 471 8.77 -10.31 -38.76
N GLY A 472 9.12 -10.65 -37.51
CA GLY A 472 9.97 -9.83 -36.65
C GLY A 472 9.27 -8.59 -36.11
N GLN A 473 7.95 -8.46 -36.28
CA GLN A 473 7.17 -7.37 -35.73
C GLN A 473 7.13 -7.52 -34.20
N VAL A 474 7.38 -6.44 -33.51
CA VAL A 474 7.35 -6.37 -32.02
C VAL A 474 6.53 -5.17 -31.60
N ALA A 475 5.67 -5.39 -30.62
CA ALA A 475 5.04 -4.32 -29.82
C ALA A 475 5.32 -4.58 -28.36
N SER A 476 5.76 -3.57 -27.67
CA SER A 476 5.97 -3.64 -26.21
C SER A 476 5.21 -2.53 -25.51
N THR A 477 4.73 -2.83 -24.34
CA THR A 477 4.20 -1.80 -23.45
C THR A 477 4.69 -2.07 -22.03
N GLN A 478 5.10 -1.02 -21.35
CA GLN A 478 5.08 -1.03 -19.92
C GLN A 478 3.61 -1.04 -19.53
N VAL A 479 3.18 -1.98 -18.69
CA VAL A 479 1.77 -2.14 -18.32
C VAL A 479 1.37 -1.01 -17.38
N SER A 480 1.35 0.20 -17.90
CA SER A 480 0.85 1.40 -17.20
C SER A 480 -0.48 1.83 -17.79
N LEU A 481 -1.42 0.89 -17.94
CA LEU A 481 -2.55 1.13 -18.83
C LEU A 481 -3.81 1.59 -18.15
N SER A 482 -3.89 1.51 -16.84
CA SER A 482 -5.20 1.73 -16.23
C SER A 482 -5.29 2.95 -15.33
N SER A 483 -4.36 3.11 -14.43
CA SER A 483 -4.32 4.23 -13.51
C SER A 483 -3.08 5.08 -13.72
N GLY A 484 -2.18 4.63 -14.62
CA GLY A 484 -0.91 5.24 -14.92
C GLY A 484 -1.07 6.62 -15.56
N LEU A 485 -0.16 7.50 -15.19
CA LEU A 485 -0.04 8.80 -15.81
C LEU A 485 0.76 8.66 -17.11
N SER A 486 0.37 9.40 -18.14
CA SER A 486 1.22 9.59 -19.29
C SER A 486 2.49 10.37 -18.93
N GLU A 487 3.56 10.23 -19.67
CA GLU A 487 4.81 10.96 -19.41
C GLU A 487 4.58 12.49 -19.40
N SER A 488 3.66 12.99 -20.24
CA SER A 488 3.27 14.41 -20.24
C SER A 488 2.52 14.83 -18.98
N GLU A 489 1.73 13.94 -18.37
CA GLU A 489 1.08 14.21 -17.08
C GLU A 489 2.09 14.14 -15.93
N ILE A 490 3.01 13.18 -15.94
CA ILE A 490 4.10 13.10 -14.97
C ILE A 490 4.91 14.39 -14.99
N GLN A 491 5.32 14.86 -16.17
CA GLN A 491 6.09 16.10 -16.30
C GLN A 491 5.32 17.31 -15.77
N ARG A 492 4.03 17.42 -16.06
CA ARG A 492 3.17 18.49 -15.53
C ARG A 492 3.05 18.42 -14.00
N ASN A 493 2.89 17.20 -13.46
CA ASN A 493 2.80 16.99 -12.02
C ASN A 493 4.13 17.31 -11.32
N ILE A 494 5.28 17.04 -11.94
CA ILE A 494 6.61 17.46 -11.45
C ILE A 494 6.65 18.98 -11.28
N GLU A 495 6.25 19.73 -12.31
CA GLU A 495 6.23 21.20 -12.26
C GLU A 495 5.28 21.73 -11.15
N GLN A 496 4.09 21.14 -11.03
CA GLN A 496 3.11 21.52 -10.01
C GLN A 496 3.60 21.24 -8.59
N VAL A 497 4.13 20.02 -8.35
CA VAL A 497 4.63 19.63 -7.02
C VAL A 497 5.92 20.39 -6.66
N ALA A 498 6.81 20.64 -7.62
CA ALA A 498 8.00 21.47 -7.39
C ALA A 498 7.63 22.90 -6.98
N GLY A 499 6.60 23.47 -7.59
CA GLY A 499 6.10 24.82 -7.27
C GLY A 499 5.19 24.90 -6.04
N ALA A 500 4.81 23.77 -5.44
CA ALA A 500 3.98 23.74 -4.24
C ALA A 500 4.76 24.21 -3.01
N GLU A 501 4.21 25.17 -2.27
CA GLU A 501 4.74 25.62 -0.97
C GLU A 501 4.18 24.74 0.14
N LEU A 502 5.06 23.91 0.75
CA LEU A 502 4.73 23.14 1.94
C LEU A 502 4.94 23.99 3.20
N VAL A 503 4.04 23.86 4.20
CA VAL A 503 4.04 24.63 5.46
C VAL A 503 3.59 23.79 6.65
#